data_556436f542bc4bc745ac62735b74f72b
#
_entry.id   556436f542bc4bc745ac62735b74f72b
#
_cell.length_a   1.000
_cell.length_b   1.000
_cell.length_c   1.000
_cell.angle_alpha   90.00
_cell.angle_beta   90.00
_cell.angle_gamma   90.00
#
_symmetry.space_group_name_H-M   'P 1'
#
loop_
_entity.id
_entity.type
_entity.pdbx_description
1 polymer ?
#
loop_
_entity_poly.entity_id
_entity_poly.type
_entity_poly.pdbx_seq_one_letter_code
_entity_poly.pdbx_strand_id
1 'polypeptide(L)'
;MTNKSDAIRLLLIDDHPLVRDGLRLRLETVPQLRVVGEAGNAAAAQAFLAACMAEDPQGGALPHLALMDLNMPGVGGLELTAFLHERYPQIAVLVLSMHDNPEYMVQAVKAGARGYLLKDEPAQEIIAAIDAVMAGRSYFSAAAAVRLSQASALATLLTQRERDVLRHIADGHANKQIAQMLGLSVRTVETHRLNIKRKLGIDGQAELIKYAVENRGV
;
A
#
# COMPACT_ATOMS: atom_id res chain seq x y z
N MET A 1 -9.88 -9.52 34.80
CA MET A 1 -8.76 -8.53 34.90
C MET A 1 -7.74 -8.96 33.86
N THR A 2 -7.82 -8.48 32.64
CA THR A 2 -6.84 -8.71 31.57
C THR A 2 -5.54 -8.02 31.97
N ASN A 3 -4.48 -8.80 32.00
CA ASN A 3 -3.15 -8.36 32.41
C ASN A 3 -2.68 -7.26 31.41
N LYS A 4 -2.23 -6.12 31.91
CA LYS A 4 -1.75 -4.97 31.11
C LYS A 4 -0.55 -5.31 30.20
N SER A 5 -0.01 -6.52 30.35
CA SER A 5 1.14 -7.11 29.65
C SER A 5 0.79 -7.68 28.25
N ASP A 6 -0.50 -7.94 27.96
CA ASP A 6 -0.92 -8.64 26.73
C ASP A 6 -1.52 -7.72 25.64
N ALA A 7 -1.56 -6.41 25.86
CA ALA A 7 -2.14 -5.49 24.88
C ALA A 7 -1.25 -5.37 23.61
N ILE A 8 -1.87 -5.43 22.45
CA ILE A 8 -1.23 -5.14 21.17
C ILE A 8 -0.90 -3.65 21.12
N ARG A 9 0.38 -3.32 21.05
CA ARG A 9 0.87 -1.95 20.97
C ARG A 9 0.88 -1.49 19.52
N LEU A 10 0.23 -0.36 19.25
CA LEU A 10 0.04 0.20 17.92
C LEU A 10 0.81 1.52 17.78
N LEU A 11 1.46 1.72 16.64
CA LEU A 11 2.00 3.01 16.20
C LEU A 11 1.13 3.51 15.03
N LEU A 12 0.56 4.71 15.16
CA LEU A 12 -0.21 5.35 14.08
C LEU A 12 0.70 6.28 13.29
N ILE A 13 0.77 6.09 11.97
CA ILE A 13 1.61 6.88 11.07
C ILE A 13 0.75 7.42 9.94
N ASP A 14 0.40 8.71 10.00
CA ASP A 14 -0.47 9.40 9.05
C ASP A 14 -0.20 10.90 9.16
N ASP A 15 -0.12 11.64 8.07
CA ASP A 15 0.13 13.09 8.11
C ASP A 15 -1.11 13.92 8.47
N HIS A 16 -2.31 13.30 8.50
CA HIS A 16 -3.57 13.94 8.85
C HIS A 16 -3.90 13.77 10.35
N PRO A 17 -3.78 14.81 11.19
CA PRO A 17 -4.04 14.67 12.63
C PRO A 17 -5.45 14.16 12.98
N LEU A 18 -6.47 14.63 12.26
CA LEU A 18 -7.87 14.19 12.48
C LEU A 18 -8.07 12.71 12.20
N VAL A 19 -7.35 12.15 11.23
CA VAL A 19 -7.40 10.71 10.94
C VAL A 19 -6.77 9.93 12.09
N ARG A 20 -5.60 10.35 12.57
CA ARG A 20 -4.95 9.72 13.72
C ARG A 20 -5.83 9.77 14.97
N ASP A 21 -6.40 10.94 15.31
CA ASP A 21 -7.30 11.10 16.44
C ASP A 21 -8.52 10.18 16.32
N GLY A 22 -9.14 10.12 15.15
CA GLY A 22 -10.27 9.25 14.88
C GLY A 22 -9.94 7.76 15.01
N LEU A 23 -8.79 7.34 14.48
CA LEU A 23 -8.29 5.97 14.62
C LEU A 23 -8.01 5.63 16.08
N ARG A 24 -7.28 6.48 16.79
CA ARG A 24 -6.98 6.28 18.21
C ARG A 24 -8.25 6.08 19.03
N LEU A 25 -9.21 7.00 18.94
CA LEU A 25 -10.46 6.90 19.67
C LEU A 25 -11.20 5.58 19.41
N ARG A 26 -11.20 5.10 18.17
CA ARG A 26 -11.87 3.85 17.79
C ARG A 26 -11.10 2.61 18.27
N LEU A 27 -9.79 2.60 18.10
CA LEU A 27 -8.95 1.45 18.45
C LEU A 27 -8.87 1.26 19.97
N GLU A 28 -8.81 2.34 20.74
CA GLU A 28 -8.77 2.30 22.21
C GLU A 28 -10.12 1.89 22.85
N THR A 29 -11.20 1.78 22.08
CA THR A 29 -12.44 1.12 22.57
C THR A 29 -12.27 -0.40 22.71
N VAL A 30 -11.24 -0.97 22.08
CA VAL A 30 -10.94 -2.41 22.13
C VAL A 30 -9.91 -2.66 23.24
N PRO A 31 -10.24 -3.37 24.33
CA PRO A 31 -9.36 -3.49 25.50
C PRO A 31 -7.98 -4.09 25.23
N GLN A 32 -7.86 -4.87 24.14
CA GLN A 32 -6.60 -5.52 23.73
C GLN A 32 -5.70 -4.61 22.90
N LEU A 33 -6.19 -3.46 22.42
CA LEU A 33 -5.43 -2.54 21.58
C LEU A 33 -4.98 -1.33 22.39
N ARG A 34 -3.75 -0.90 22.17
CA ARG A 34 -3.20 0.30 22.81
C ARG A 34 -2.36 1.09 21.79
N VAL A 35 -2.71 2.31 21.54
CA VAL A 35 -1.87 3.24 20.79
C VAL A 35 -0.74 3.73 21.70
N VAL A 36 0.50 3.37 21.37
CA VAL A 36 1.70 3.72 22.14
C VAL A 36 2.47 4.88 21.53
N GLY A 37 2.18 5.24 20.28
CA GLY A 37 2.80 6.36 19.60
C GLY A 37 2.02 6.81 18.38
N GLU A 38 2.27 8.05 17.98
CA GLU A 38 1.74 8.68 16.79
C GLU A 38 2.85 9.43 16.05
N ALA A 39 2.82 9.38 14.73
CA ALA A 39 3.77 10.10 13.88
C ALA A 39 3.07 10.69 12.65
N GLY A 40 3.34 11.96 12.34
CA GLY A 40 2.81 12.64 11.17
C GLY A 40 3.71 12.54 9.92
N ASN A 41 4.86 11.88 10.02
CA ASN A 41 5.80 11.67 8.92
C ASN A 41 6.83 10.59 9.29
N ALA A 42 7.63 10.19 8.30
CA ALA A 42 8.64 9.16 8.46
C ALA A 42 9.71 9.51 9.52
N ALA A 43 10.18 10.76 9.57
CA ALA A 43 11.20 11.19 10.52
C ALA A 43 10.70 11.09 11.97
N ALA A 44 9.45 11.49 12.23
CA ALA A 44 8.82 11.36 13.53
C ALA A 44 8.65 9.88 13.94
N ALA A 45 8.24 9.01 13.02
CA ALA A 45 8.13 7.58 13.26
C ALA A 45 9.48 6.95 13.60
N GLN A 46 10.53 7.28 12.85
CA GLN A 46 11.89 6.80 13.10
C GLN A 46 12.44 7.29 14.45
N ALA A 47 12.20 8.56 14.79
CA ALA A 47 12.60 9.12 16.08
C ALA A 47 11.89 8.41 17.25
N PHE A 48 10.58 8.14 17.13
CA PHE A 48 9.82 7.39 18.12
C PHE A 48 10.40 5.98 18.33
N LEU A 49 10.69 5.26 17.25
CA LEU A 49 11.25 3.90 17.34
C LEU A 49 12.65 3.88 17.92
N ALA A 50 13.47 4.87 17.56
CA ALA A 50 14.80 5.04 18.17
C ALA A 50 14.74 5.30 19.67
N ALA A 51 13.77 6.10 20.13
CA ALA A 51 13.53 6.33 21.55
C ALA A 51 13.09 5.06 22.28
N CYS A 52 12.18 4.26 21.70
CA CYS A 52 11.79 2.97 22.26
C CYS A 52 12.98 2.01 22.41
N MET A 53 13.88 1.97 21.42
CA MET A 53 15.09 1.13 21.48
C MET A 53 16.12 1.66 22.48
N ALA A 54 16.19 2.96 22.70
CA ALA A 54 17.05 3.54 23.72
C ALA A 54 16.56 3.25 25.13
N GLU A 55 15.22 3.22 25.32
CA GLU A 55 14.58 2.88 26.59
C GLU A 55 14.67 1.38 26.91
N ASP A 56 14.45 0.55 25.91
CA ASP A 56 14.53 -0.91 26.01
C ASP A 56 15.27 -1.53 24.80
N PRO A 57 16.58 -1.76 24.93
CA PRO A 57 17.38 -2.36 23.86
C PRO A 57 16.97 -3.78 23.46
N GLN A 58 16.18 -4.48 24.27
CA GLN A 58 15.61 -5.78 23.96
C GLN A 58 14.38 -5.68 23.04
N GLY A 59 13.88 -4.45 22.82
CA GLY A 59 12.75 -4.17 21.93
C GLY A 59 11.37 -4.44 22.53
N GLY A 60 11.27 -4.70 23.82
CA GLY A 60 9.98 -4.89 24.51
C GLY A 60 9.13 -3.63 24.55
N ALA A 61 9.71 -2.43 24.37
CA ALA A 61 9.00 -1.17 24.28
C ALA A 61 8.47 -0.86 22.87
N LEU A 62 8.94 -1.57 21.82
CA LEU A 62 8.53 -1.34 20.44
C LEU A 62 7.03 -1.64 20.23
N PRO A 63 6.36 -0.96 19.27
CA PRO A 63 5.03 -1.35 18.85
C PRO A 63 5.06 -2.73 18.20
N HIS A 64 3.96 -3.47 18.32
CA HIS A 64 3.79 -4.76 17.64
C HIS A 64 3.35 -4.56 16.19
N LEU A 65 2.59 -3.48 15.92
CA LEU A 65 2.05 -3.18 14.61
C LEU A 65 2.06 -1.67 14.35
N ALA A 66 2.45 -1.28 13.13
CA ALA A 66 2.33 0.07 12.62
C ALA A 66 1.15 0.13 11.64
N LEU A 67 0.20 1.06 11.90
CA LEU A 67 -0.81 1.47 10.93
C LEU A 67 -0.20 2.60 10.10
N MET A 68 -0.03 2.36 8.79
CA MET A 68 0.78 3.18 7.90
C MET A 68 -0.04 3.84 6.80
N ASP A 69 -0.07 5.15 6.74
CA ASP A 69 -0.48 5.85 5.52
C ASP A 69 0.64 5.84 4.48
N LEU A 70 0.27 5.64 3.22
CA LEU A 70 1.22 5.70 2.10
C LEU A 70 1.49 7.13 1.63
N ASN A 71 0.49 8.01 1.77
CA ASN A 71 0.53 9.37 1.22
C ASN A 71 1.04 10.39 2.23
N MET A 72 2.29 10.32 2.56
CA MET A 72 2.92 11.30 3.43
C MET A 72 3.91 12.17 2.64
N PRO A 73 4.02 13.47 2.94
CA PRO A 73 5.00 14.34 2.31
C PRO A 73 6.44 13.95 2.70
N GLY A 74 7.36 14.07 1.75
CA GLY A 74 8.78 13.72 1.94
C GLY A 74 9.03 12.24 1.70
N VAL A 75 9.53 11.54 2.71
CA VAL A 75 9.72 10.08 2.65
C VAL A 75 8.36 9.41 2.72
N GLY A 76 7.96 8.76 1.65
CA GLY A 76 6.64 8.13 1.51
C GLY A 76 6.46 6.90 2.41
N GLY A 77 5.20 6.52 2.63
CA GLY A 77 4.87 5.35 3.47
C GLY A 77 5.41 4.03 2.91
N LEU A 78 5.62 3.90 1.60
CA LEU A 78 6.25 2.71 1.00
C LEU A 78 7.73 2.57 1.40
N GLU A 79 8.48 3.67 1.35
CA GLU A 79 9.89 3.67 1.76
C GLU A 79 10.02 3.42 3.28
N LEU A 80 9.12 4.01 4.07
CA LEU A 80 9.09 3.77 5.51
C LEU A 80 8.67 2.32 5.82
N THR A 81 7.77 1.72 5.06
CA THR A 81 7.40 0.30 5.19
C THR A 81 8.61 -0.60 4.94
N ALA A 82 9.38 -0.36 3.87
CA ALA A 82 10.61 -1.10 3.58
C ALA A 82 11.66 -0.93 4.70
N PHE A 83 11.84 0.30 5.19
CA PHE A 83 12.72 0.58 6.32
C PHE A 83 12.32 -0.18 7.58
N LEU A 84 11.02 -0.21 7.92
CA LEU A 84 10.52 -0.97 9.08
C LEU A 84 10.75 -2.47 8.89
N HIS A 85 10.48 -3.00 7.72
CA HIS A 85 10.67 -4.40 7.40
C HIS A 85 12.14 -4.86 7.55
N GLU A 86 13.08 -4.03 7.13
CA GLU A 86 14.52 -4.33 7.22
C GLU A 86 15.07 -4.12 8.64
N ARG A 87 14.70 -3.01 9.29
CA ARG A 87 15.31 -2.58 10.55
C ARG A 87 14.59 -3.10 11.79
N TYR A 88 13.29 -3.30 11.69
CA TYR A 88 12.40 -3.72 12.81
C TYR A 88 11.45 -4.83 12.34
N PRO A 89 11.97 -6.03 11.95
CA PRO A 89 11.17 -7.10 11.36
C PRO A 89 10.10 -7.66 12.30
N GLN A 90 10.20 -7.40 13.60
CA GLN A 90 9.20 -7.74 14.61
C GLN A 90 7.97 -6.83 14.58
N ILE A 91 8.05 -5.66 13.94
CA ILE A 91 6.92 -4.73 13.79
C ILE A 91 6.17 -5.10 12.50
N ALA A 92 4.94 -5.56 12.65
CA ALA A 92 4.09 -5.78 11.48
C ALA A 92 3.60 -4.45 10.91
N VAL A 93 3.52 -4.32 9.59
CA VAL A 93 3.00 -3.12 8.94
C VAL A 93 1.66 -3.44 8.27
N LEU A 94 0.62 -2.69 8.66
CA LEU A 94 -0.71 -2.70 8.06
C LEU A 94 -0.96 -1.35 7.41
N VAL A 95 -1.09 -1.35 6.08
CA VAL A 95 -1.30 -0.13 5.31
C VAL A 95 -2.75 0.30 5.35
N LEU A 96 -2.99 1.60 5.61
CA LEU A 96 -4.27 2.29 5.45
C LEU A 96 -4.12 3.37 4.39
N SER A 97 -4.85 3.28 3.28
CA SER A 97 -4.69 4.21 2.16
C SER A 97 -6.03 4.71 1.61
N MET A 98 -6.06 5.93 1.10
CA MET A 98 -7.20 6.43 0.30
C MET A 98 -7.18 5.87 -1.14
N HIS A 99 -6.06 5.25 -1.55
CA HIS A 99 -5.91 4.74 -2.91
C HIS A 99 -6.29 3.27 -3.00
N ASP A 100 -7.20 3.01 -3.91
CA ASP A 100 -7.62 1.67 -4.31
C ASP A 100 -6.81 1.09 -5.48
N ASN A 101 -5.69 1.76 -5.84
CA ASN A 101 -4.83 1.40 -6.95
C ASN A 101 -4.03 0.12 -6.64
N PRO A 102 -4.17 -0.96 -7.47
CA PRO A 102 -3.47 -2.23 -7.28
C PRO A 102 -1.95 -2.12 -7.27
N GLU A 103 -1.38 -1.14 -7.98
CA GLU A 103 0.08 -0.95 -8.03
C GLU A 103 0.64 -0.58 -6.65
N TYR A 104 -0.05 0.32 -5.92
CA TYR A 104 0.33 0.66 -4.55
C TYR A 104 0.22 -0.55 -3.61
N MET A 105 -0.81 -1.37 -3.78
CA MET A 105 -0.98 -2.60 -2.99
C MET A 105 0.17 -3.59 -3.24
N VAL A 106 0.54 -3.82 -4.52
CA VAL A 106 1.66 -4.69 -4.88
C VAL A 106 2.98 -4.14 -4.35
N GLN A 107 3.20 -2.84 -4.44
CA GLN A 107 4.41 -2.19 -3.92
C GLN A 107 4.47 -2.28 -2.39
N ALA A 108 3.35 -2.07 -1.69
CA ALA A 108 3.29 -2.21 -0.23
C ALA A 108 3.63 -3.63 0.23
N VAL A 109 3.08 -4.65 -0.45
CA VAL A 109 3.42 -6.06 -0.17
C VAL A 109 4.90 -6.35 -0.41
N LYS A 110 5.46 -5.86 -1.53
CA LYS A 110 6.90 -6.00 -1.83
C LYS A 110 7.79 -5.28 -0.81
N ALA A 111 7.31 -4.15 -0.27
CA ALA A 111 7.99 -3.42 0.80
C ALA A 111 7.88 -4.11 2.17
N GLY A 112 7.11 -5.19 2.30
CA GLY A 112 6.98 -5.98 3.52
C GLY A 112 5.69 -5.74 4.31
N ALA A 113 4.71 -5.02 3.77
CA ALA A 113 3.41 -4.87 4.41
C ALA A 113 2.71 -6.23 4.57
N ARG A 114 2.12 -6.46 5.73
CA ARG A 114 1.34 -7.66 6.07
C ARG A 114 -0.12 -7.54 5.71
N GLY A 115 -0.59 -6.33 5.42
CA GLY A 115 -1.95 -6.11 4.98
C GLY A 115 -2.17 -4.74 4.36
N TYR A 116 -3.33 -4.59 3.71
CA TYR A 116 -3.74 -3.36 3.04
C TYR A 116 -5.25 -3.18 3.14
N LEU A 117 -5.66 -2.02 3.65
CA LEU A 117 -7.06 -1.59 3.72
C LEU A 117 -7.23 -0.20 3.13
N LEU A 118 -8.45 0.09 2.71
CA LEU A 118 -8.85 1.44 2.37
C LEU A 118 -9.26 2.21 3.64
N LYS A 119 -8.98 3.52 3.70
CA LYS A 119 -9.31 4.37 4.86
C LYS A 119 -10.82 4.58 5.05
N ASP A 120 -11.63 4.34 4.02
CA ASP A 120 -13.09 4.42 4.04
C ASP A 120 -13.78 3.13 4.53
N GLU A 121 -13.00 2.08 4.82
CA GLU A 121 -13.55 0.84 5.34
C GLU A 121 -14.02 0.98 6.81
N PRO A 122 -15.02 0.19 7.22
CA PRO A 122 -15.52 0.20 8.59
C PRO A 122 -14.42 -0.09 9.60
N ALA A 123 -14.50 0.52 10.80
CA ALA A 123 -13.51 0.30 11.85
C ALA A 123 -13.37 -1.17 12.27
N GLN A 124 -14.44 -1.97 12.12
CA GLN A 124 -14.44 -3.41 12.37
C GLN A 124 -13.46 -4.15 11.46
N GLU A 125 -13.31 -3.70 10.19
CA GLU A 125 -12.37 -4.27 9.23
C GLU A 125 -10.91 -4.00 9.67
N ILE A 126 -10.63 -2.80 10.20
CA ILE A 126 -9.29 -2.47 10.72
C ILE A 126 -8.95 -3.36 11.92
N ILE A 127 -9.90 -3.58 12.84
CA ILE A 127 -9.71 -4.46 14.00
C ILE A 127 -9.47 -5.90 13.55
N ALA A 128 -10.31 -6.42 12.61
CA ALA A 128 -10.14 -7.76 12.06
C ALA A 128 -8.79 -7.94 11.35
N ALA A 129 -8.32 -6.90 10.67
CA ALA A 129 -7.00 -6.89 10.02
C ALA A 129 -5.86 -6.93 11.05
N ILE A 130 -5.96 -6.14 12.12
CA ILE A 130 -4.98 -6.18 13.22
C ILE A 130 -4.91 -7.59 13.81
N ASP A 131 -6.05 -8.19 14.14
CA ASP A 131 -6.11 -9.55 14.71
C ASP A 131 -5.50 -10.60 13.76
N ALA A 132 -5.81 -10.51 12.46
CA ALA A 132 -5.27 -11.42 11.47
C ALA A 132 -3.74 -11.29 11.33
N VAL A 133 -3.24 -10.04 11.26
CA VAL A 133 -1.81 -9.75 11.11
C VAL A 133 -1.04 -10.17 12.36
N MET A 134 -1.59 -9.92 13.55
CA MET A 134 -0.97 -10.36 14.82
C MET A 134 -0.99 -11.87 14.98
N ALA A 135 -1.93 -12.58 14.34
CA ALA A 135 -1.92 -14.04 14.23
C ALA A 135 -0.96 -14.58 13.14
N GLY A 136 -0.10 -13.73 12.55
CA GLY A 136 0.88 -14.09 11.52
C GLY A 136 0.29 -14.27 10.11
N ARG A 137 -0.98 -13.92 9.89
CA ARG A 137 -1.64 -13.99 8.60
C ARG A 137 -1.52 -12.64 7.87
N SER A 138 -1.62 -12.66 6.54
CA SER A 138 -1.81 -11.43 5.77
C SER A 138 -3.30 -11.07 5.72
N TYR A 139 -3.61 -9.78 5.66
CA TYR A 139 -4.98 -9.30 5.52
C TYR A 139 -5.10 -8.28 4.39
N PHE A 140 -6.00 -8.59 3.46
CA PHE A 140 -6.39 -7.68 2.38
C PHE A 140 -7.91 -7.62 2.39
N SER A 141 -8.48 -6.43 2.37
CA SER A 141 -9.93 -6.30 2.23
C SER A 141 -10.42 -6.99 0.95
N ALA A 142 -11.70 -7.32 0.89
CA ALA A 142 -12.28 -7.97 -0.29
C ALA A 142 -12.03 -7.14 -1.56
N ALA A 143 -12.16 -5.82 -1.48
CA ALA A 143 -11.86 -4.90 -2.58
C ALA A 143 -10.36 -4.95 -2.97
N ALA A 144 -9.45 -4.90 -2.00
CA ALA A 144 -8.01 -4.99 -2.22
C ALA A 144 -7.62 -6.35 -2.82
N ALA A 145 -8.20 -7.45 -2.35
CA ALA A 145 -7.91 -8.81 -2.83
C ALA A 145 -8.31 -8.99 -4.30
N VAL A 146 -9.49 -8.49 -4.70
CA VAL A 146 -9.93 -8.51 -6.11
C VAL A 146 -8.96 -7.74 -7.00
N ARG A 147 -8.54 -6.55 -6.59
CA ARG A 147 -7.62 -5.71 -7.36
C ARG A 147 -6.20 -6.30 -7.45
N LEU A 148 -5.69 -6.89 -6.36
CA LEU A 148 -4.42 -7.62 -6.37
C LEU A 148 -4.46 -8.81 -7.33
N SER A 149 -5.57 -9.56 -7.36
CA SER A 149 -5.78 -10.67 -8.28
C SER A 149 -5.77 -10.19 -9.74
N GLN A 150 -6.46 -9.09 -10.04
CA GLN A 150 -6.48 -8.48 -11.37
C GLN A 150 -5.09 -7.98 -11.79
N ALA A 151 -4.38 -7.28 -10.91
CA ALA A 151 -3.01 -6.80 -11.15
C ALA A 151 -2.03 -7.94 -11.39
N SER A 152 -2.14 -9.02 -10.62
CA SER A 152 -1.33 -10.23 -10.81
C SER A 152 -1.60 -10.90 -12.15
N ALA A 153 -2.86 -11.00 -12.57
CA ALA A 153 -3.23 -11.52 -13.87
C ALA A 153 -2.66 -10.68 -15.02
N LEU A 154 -2.77 -9.35 -14.95
CA LEU A 154 -2.19 -8.42 -15.92
C LEU A 154 -0.65 -8.46 -15.95
N ALA A 155 -0.01 -8.54 -14.78
CA ALA A 155 1.44 -8.69 -14.69
C ALA A 155 1.95 -9.97 -15.36
N THR A 156 1.11 -11.01 -15.41
CA THR A 156 1.42 -12.27 -16.09
C THR A 156 1.18 -12.18 -17.60
N LEU A 157 0.17 -11.43 -18.04
CA LEU A 157 -0.21 -11.30 -19.44
C LEU A 157 0.64 -10.29 -20.22
N LEU A 158 0.92 -9.13 -19.60
CA LEU A 158 1.64 -8.04 -20.26
C LEU A 158 3.10 -7.99 -19.82
N THR A 159 4.00 -7.75 -20.76
CA THR A 159 5.40 -7.43 -20.47
C THR A 159 5.53 -6.07 -19.79
N GLN A 160 6.67 -5.79 -19.12
CA GLN A 160 6.90 -4.48 -18.51
C GLN A 160 6.71 -3.32 -19.50
N ARG A 161 7.24 -3.47 -20.73
CA ARG A 161 7.10 -2.44 -21.78
C ARG A 161 5.66 -2.23 -22.23
N GLU A 162 4.86 -3.29 -22.28
CA GLU A 162 3.44 -3.19 -22.60
C GLU A 162 2.66 -2.50 -21.49
N ARG A 163 3.02 -2.73 -20.23
CA ARG A 163 2.45 -2.00 -19.07
C ARG A 163 2.81 -0.52 -19.10
N ASP A 164 4.08 -0.18 -19.36
CA ASP A 164 4.52 1.21 -19.49
C ASP A 164 3.72 1.95 -20.56
N VAL A 165 3.55 1.31 -21.75
CA VAL A 165 2.73 1.86 -22.84
C VAL A 165 1.27 2.00 -22.43
N LEU A 166 0.68 1.00 -21.75
CA LEU A 166 -0.71 1.04 -21.29
C LEU A 166 -0.95 2.17 -20.28
N ARG A 167 -0.01 2.41 -19.36
CA ARG A 167 -0.06 3.52 -18.39
C ARG A 167 -0.10 4.87 -19.11
N HIS A 168 0.76 5.09 -20.08
CA HIS A 168 0.76 6.34 -20.85
C HIS A 168 -0.50 6.51 -21.71
N ILE A 169 -1.13 5.42 -22.16
CA ILE A 169 -2.44 5.48 -22.81
C ILE A 169 -3.52 5.95 -21.82
N ALA A 170 -3.49 5.45 -20.58
CA ALA A 170 -4.39 5.88 -19.50
C ALA A 170 -4.23 7.38 -19.17
N ASP A 171 -3.02 7.92 -19.30
CA ASP A 171 -2.70 9.33 -19.11
C ASP A 171 -3.10 10.22 -20.33
N GLY A 172 -3.65 9.61 -21.38
CA GLY A 172 -4.11 10.32 -22.58
C GLY A 172 -3.01 10.67 -23.58
N HIS A 173 -1.79 10.13 -23.43
CA HIS A 173 -0.68 10.43 -24.32
C HIS A 173 -0.85 9.80 -25.71
N ALA A 174 -0.55 10.59 -26.75
CA ALA A 174 -0.50 10.09 -28.14
C ALA A 174 0.76 9.24 -28.38
N ASN A 175 0.74 8.35 -29.39
CA ASN A 175 1.85 7.44 -29.70
C ASN A 175 3.21 8.16 -29.83
N LYS A 176 3.23 9.36 -30.41
CA LYS A 176 4.45 10.17 -30.56
C LYS A 176 5.02 10.61 -29.20
N GLN A 177 4.16 11.01 -28.26
CA GLN A 177 4.55 11.39 -26.91
C GLN A 177 5.06 10.17 -26.13
N ILE A 178 4.33 9.05 -26.20
CA ILE A 178 4.74 7.78 -25.56
C ILE A 178 6.11 7.34 -26.10
N ALA A 179 6.31 7.40 -27.40
CA ALA A 179 7.58 7.05 -28.03
C ALA A 179 8.73 7.89 -27.49
N GLN A 180 8.51 9.21 -27.35
CA GLN A 180 9.52 10.13 -26.82
C GLN A 180 9.81 9.86 -25.34
N MET A 181 8.79 9.66 -24.51
CA MET A 181 8.91 9.42 -23.05
C MET A 181 9.62 8.09 -22.76
N LEU A 182 9.36 7.05 -23.55
CA LEU A 182 9.93 5.72 -23.35
C LEU A 182 11.22 5.45 -24.14
N GLY A 183 11.72 6.42 -24.93
CA GLY A 183 12.89 6.26 -25.80
C GLY A 183 12.68 5.22 -26.91
N LEU A 184 11.47 5.15 -27.46
CA LEU A 184 11.07 4.18 -28.49
C LEU A 184 10.75 4.88 -29.82
N SER A 185 10.64 4.07 -30.93
CA SER A 185 10.03 4.57 -32.16
C SER A 185 8.50 4.55 -32.06
N VAL A 186 7.82 5.42 -32.80
CA VAL A 186 6.34 5.43 -32.90
C VAL A 186 5.83 4.06 -33.35
N ARG A 187 6.50 3.44 -34.30
CA ARG A 187 6.17 2.09 -34.81
C ARG A 187 6.28 1.02 -33.71
N THR A 188 7.26 1.15 -32.82
CA THR A 188 7.41 0.24 -31.66
C THR A 188 6.24 0.39 -30.69
N VAL A 189 5.81 1.63 -30.42
CA VAL A 189 4.62 1.89 -29.58
C VAL A 189 3.36 1.30 -30.20
N GLU A 190 3.17 1.45 -31.51
CA GLU A 190 2.05 0.83 -32.24
C GLU A 190 2.06 -0.69 -32.14
N THR A 191 3.24 -1.30 -32.25
CA THR A 191 3.41 -2.74 -32.07
C THR A 191 3.03 -3.18 -30.64
N HIS A 192 3.46 -2.44 -29.61
CA HIS A 192 3.05 -2.72 -28.24
C HIS A 192 1.54 -2.59 -28.06
N ARG A 193 0.90 -1.56 -28.61
CA ARG A 193 -0.57 -1.39 -28.57
C ARG A 193 -1.30 -2.56 -29.23
N LEU A 194 -0.81 -3.04 -30.36
CA LEU A 194 -1.37 -4.21 -31.05
C LEU A 194 -1.24 -5.48 -30.18
N ASN A 195 -0.07 -5.70 -29.59
CA ASN A 195 0.18 -6.83 -28.72
C ASN A 195 -0.69 -6.79 -27.46
N ILE A 196 -0.85 -5.61 -26.83
CA ILE A 196 -1.73 -5.39 -25.69
C ILE A 196 -3.16 -5.78 -26.07
N LYS A 197 -3.70 -5.23 -27.16
CA LYS A 197 -5.05 -5.57 -27.65
C LYS A 197 -5.24 -7.07 -27.82
N ARG A 198 -4.29 -7.73 -28.53
CA ARG A 198 -4.33 -9.17 -28.75
C ARG A 198 -4.32 -9.98 -27.45
N LYS A 199 -3.47 -9.60 -26.48
CA LYS A 199 -3.33 -10.28 -25.19
C LYS A 199 -4.55 -10.10 -24.28
N LEU A 200 -5.21 -8.94 -24.38
CA LEU A 200 -6.39 -8.60 -23.56
C LEU A 200 -7.72 -8.93 -24.26
N GLY A 201 -7.69 -9.39 -25.53
CA GLY A 201 -8.91 -9.67 -26.29
C GLY A 201 -9.70 -8.42 -26.65
N ILE A 202 -9.02 -7.28 -26.86
CA ILE A 202 -9.61 -5.97 -27.14
C ILE A 202 -9.49 -5.66 -28.64
N ASP A 203 -10.59 -5.33 -29.30
CA ASP A 203 -10.59 -5.07 -30.75
C ASP A 203 -10.42 -3.58 -31.10
N GLY A 204 -10.99 -2.69 -30.32
CA GLY A 204 -11.07 -1.26 -30.62
C GLY A 204 -9.99 -0.39 -29.95
N GLN A 205 -9.75 0.81 -30.56
CA GLN A 205 -8.92 1.84 -29.93
C GLN A 205 -9.60 2.45 -28.70
N ALA A 206 -10.91 2.74 -28.81
CA ALA A 206 -11.68 3.30 -27.71
C ALA A 206 -11.77 2.33 -26.53
N GLU A 207 -11.91 1.04 -26.81
CA GLU A 207 -11.95 -0.01 -25.80
C GLU A 207 -10.60 -0.17 -25.09
N LEU A 208 -9.49 -0.07 -25.82
CA LEU A 208 -8.15 -0.05 -25.25
C LEU A 208 -7.95 1.16 -24.32
N ILE A 209 -8.40 2.35 -24.70
CA ILE A 209 -8.31 3.55 -23.87
C ILE A 209 -9.18 3.39 -22.62
N LYS A 210 -10.43 2.94 -22.77
CA LYS A 210 -11.33 2.65 -21.66
C LYS A 210 -10.67 1.67 -20.68
N TYR A 211 -10.17 0.56 -21.19
CA TYR A 211 -9.46 -0.45 -20.39
C TYR A 211 -8.26 0.14 -19.66
N ALA A 212 -7.44 0.96 -20.34
CA ALA A 212 -6.27 1.60 -19.74
C ALA A 212 -6.66 2.53 -18.58
N VAL A 213 -7.73 3.32 -18.74
CA VAL A 213 -8.22 4.24 -17.70
C VAL A 213 -8.80 3.49 -16.51
N GLU A 214 -9.60 2.44 -16.74
CA GLU A 214 -10.18 1.60 -15.69
C GLU A 214 -9.13 0.80 -14.91
N ASN A 215 -8.00 0.49 -15.53
CA ASN A 215 -6.88 -0.23 -14.94
C ASN A 215 -5.63 0.66 -14.77
N ARG A 216 -5.84 1.97 -14.55
CA ARG A 216 -4.79 2.95 -14.32
C ARG A 216 -4.07 2.63 -13.02
N GLY A 217 -2.94 1.97 -13.10
CA GLY A 217 -2.19 1.55 -11.91
C GLY A 217 -1.71 0.09 -11.96
N VAL A 218 -1.80 -0.52 -13.11
CA VAL A 218 -1.27 -1.88 -13.36
C VAL A 218 0.06 -1.82 -14.10
#